data_c6c1826ca2defd0c5bda18f4ba14a254
#
_entry.id   c6c1826ca2defd0c5bda18f4ba14a254
#
_cell.length_a   1.000
_cell.length_b   1.000
_cell.length_c   1.000
_cell.angle_alpha   90.00
_cell.angle_beta   90.00
_cell.angle_gamma   90.00
#
_symmetry.space_group_name_H-M   'P 1'
#
loop_
_entity.id
_entity.type
_entity.pdbx_description
1 polymer ?
#
loop_
_entity_poly.entity_id
_entity_poly.type
_entity_poly.pdbx_seq_one_letter_code
_entity_poly.pdbx_strand_id
1 'polypeptide(L)'
;MKFENKIDQKILQRRERPREEDLRGYYFRDTTAIIHSYPFRRLKHKTQVFFSPKNDHICTRIEHVMHVATISATLCKALGLDVDMAWAISLGHDLGHAPFGHVGEKILDNLLKERGGRFIHELYSLRVVDHLVNYGKGLNLTYAVRDGIITHCGEQFEQEMRPDFEYKNLKKIKTLGSYPATWEGTVVRMADKVAYLGRDMEDAIQLKLIRNEDIPGIVSKRLGSKNSEIIDTLVNDISSVSPRKGAIALSDPVYEAVMTLKSFNYDHIYENPTLAGYHKFFERILTTLYGYLLECFEKYGFDFQKYNQERNMLSLRFADYLKKMHDFYKNMNGGFDNLVIDYIAGMTDDYAIDSIKEIMIPRNLESQLEKFIIT
;
A
#
# COMPACT_ATOMS: atom_id res chain seq x y z
N MET A 1 16.97 -11.78 25.31
CA MET A 1 16.99 -10.32 25.52
C MET A 1 15.53 -9.83 25.51
N LYS A 2 15.19 -8.85 26.36
CA LYS A 2 13.86 -8.22 26.32
C LYS A 2 13.88 -7.11 25.28
N PHE A 3 12.88 -7.05 24.41
CA PHE A 3 12.75 -5.99 23.43
C PHE A 3 12.07 -4.78 24.07
N GLU A 4 12.76 -3.64 24.08
CA GLU A 4 12.23 -2.39 24.65
C GLU A 4 12.53 -1.24 23.69
N ASN A 5 11.54 -0.42 23.40
CA ASN A 5 11.71 0.79 22.62
C ASN A 5 12.48 1.83 23.43
N LYS A 6 13.45 2.50 22.78
CA LYS A 6 14.32 3.50 23.44
C LYS A 6 13.78 4.93 23.29
N ILE A 7 12.73 5.13 22.49
CA ILE A 7 12.07 6.44 22.35
C ILE A 7 11.03 6.59 23.45
N ASP A 8 10.94 7.80 24.02
CA ASP A 8 9.92 8.14 25.02
C ASP A 8 8.51 7.86 24.50
N GLN A 9 7.70 7.17 25.30
CA GLN A 9 6.30 6.84 24.99
C GLN A 9 5.47 8.07 24.62
N LYS A 10 5.72 9.23 25.25
CA LYS A 10 5.05 10.49 24.90
C LYS A 10 5.33 10.94 23.47
N ILE A 11 6.53 10.63 22.95
CA ILE A 11 6.89 10.90 21.55
C ILE A 11 6.19 9.90 20.64
N LEU A 12 6.22 8.61 20.98
CA LEU A 12 5.59 7.56 20.18
C LEU A 12 4.06 7.78 20.02
N GLN A 13 3.43 8.24 21.10
CA GLN A 13 1.99 8.51 21.17
C GLN A 13 1.59 9.89 20.62
N ARG A 14 2.55 10.75 20.31
CA ARG A 14 2.29 12.11 19.84
C ARG A 14 1.49 12.11 18.54
N ARG A 15 0.47 12.99 18.48
CA ARG A 15 -0.34 13.29 17.30
C ARG A 15 -0.03 14.69 16.77
N GLU A 16 -0.32 14.96 15.51
CA GLU A 16 -0.14 16.31 14.94
C GLU A 16 -1.10 17.33 15.53
N ARG A 17 -2.33 16.89 15.83
CA ARG A 17 -3.35 17.73 16.49
C ARG A 17 -3.70 17.11 17.84
N PRO A 18 -3.87 17.92 18.89
CA PRO A 18 -4.31 17.42 20.20
C PRO A 18 -5.60 16.60 20.07
N ARG A 19 -5.63 15.47 20.77
CA ARG A 19 -6.79 14.59 20.83
C ARG A 19 -6.80 13.89 22.18
N GLU A 20 -7.94 13.93 22.88
CA GLU A 20 -8.12 13.15 24.09
C GLU A 20 -8.21 11.66 23.74
N GLU A 21 -7.56 10.85 24.55
CA GLU A 21 -7.64 9.40 24.42
C GLU A 21 -8.90 8.86 25.10
N ASP A 22 -9.31 7.66 24.67
CA ASP A 22 -10.46 6.97 25.21
C ASP A 22 -10.12 5.52 25.62
N LEU A 23 -11.13 4.75 25.97
CA LEU A 23 -10.98 3.35 26.42
C LEU A 23 -10.20 2.43 25.44
N ARG A 24 -10.06 2.82 24.17
CA ARG A 24 -9.31 2.05 23.17
C ARG A 24 -7.80 2.22 23.30
N GLY A 25 -7.32 3.26 23.99
CA GLY A 25 -5.92 3.63 24.00
C GLY A 25 -5.42 4.16 22.67
N TYR A 26 -4.14 4.47 22.60
CA TYR A 26 -3.54 5.21 21.48
C TYR A 26 -3.60 4.43 20.16
N TYR A 27 -3.10 3.20 20.15
CA TYR A 27 -2.84 2.46 18.90
C TYR A 27 -4.08 1.74 18.37
N PHE A 28 -4.91 1.14 19.25
CA PHE A 28 -6.17 0.54 18.80
C PHE A 28 -7.15 1.59 18.27
N ARG A 29 -7.05 2.83 18.77
CA ARG A 29 -7.79 3.95 18.20
C ARG A 29 -7.32 4.30 16.79
N ASP A 30 -6.01 4.20 16.50
CA ASP A 30 -5.45 4.37 15.17
C ASP A 30 -5.93 3.26 14.24
N THR A 31 -5.93 2.00 14.69
CA THR A 31 -6.53 0.86 13.99
C THR A 31 -7.97 1.17 13.58
N THR A 32 -8.78 1.66 14.52
CA THR A 32 -10.19 2.02 14.24
C THR A 32 -10.28 3.11 13.17
N ALA A 33 -9.45 4.16 13.25
CA ALA A 33 -9.46 5.25 12.28
C ALA A 33 -9.08 4.77 10.87
N ILE A 34 -8.10 3.86 10.77
CA ILE A 34 -7.67 3.26 9.50
C ILE A 34 -8.79 2.42 8.88
N ILE A 35 -9.36 1.48 9.62
CA ILE A 35 -10.39 0.54 9.12
C ILE A 35 -11.64 1.29 8.63
N HIS A 36 -12.04 2.37 9.31
CA HIS A 36 -13.21 3.16 8.92
C HIS A 36 -12.93 4.14 7.76
N SER A 37 -11.69 4.26 7.28
CA SER A 37 -11.34 5.14 6.18
C SER A 37 -11.75 4.58 4.80
N TYR A 38 -12.00 5.48 3.84
CA TYR A 38 -12.26 5.05 2.45
C TYR A 38 -11.05 4.40 1.78
N PRO A 39 -9.80 4.85 1.97
CA PRO A 39 -8.63 4.14 1.41
C PRO A 39 -8.57 2.68 1.83
N PHE A 40 -8.82 2.36 3.11
CA PHE A 40 -8.83 0.98 3.57
C PHE A 40 -9.91 0.13 2.86
N ARG A 41 -11.14 0.68 2.71
CA ARG A 41 -12.22 -0.02 2.00
C ARG A 41 -11.88 -0.32 0.53
N ARG A 42 -11.08 0.54 -0.11
CA ARG A 42 -10.67 0.38 -1.51
C ARG A 42 -9.66 -0.74 -1.72
N LEU A 43 -8.91 -1.15 -0.68
CA LEU A 43 -7.94 -2.23 -0.77
C LEU A 43 -8.55 -3.55 -1.26
N LYS A 44 -9.83 -3.82 -0.97
CA LYS A 44 -10.55 -5.01 -1.44
C LYS A 44 -10.67 -5.11 -2.98
N HIS A 45 -10.49 -3.99 -3.69
CA HIS A 45 -10.58 -3.88 -5.15
C HIS A 45 -9.27 -3.36 -5.76
N LYS A 46 -8.15 -3.60 -5.10
CA LYS A 46 -6.79 -3.35 -5.61
C LYS A 46 -6.04 -4.67 -5.70
N THR A 47 -5.43 -4.91 -6.85
CA THR A 47 -4.55 -6.06 -7.10
C THR A 47 -3.37 -6.07 -6.12
N GLN A 48 -3.03 -7.24 -5.59
CA GLN A 48 -1.76 -7.46 -4.89
C GLN A 48 -0.66 -7.71 -5.92
N VAL A 49 -0.68 -8.82 -6.62
CA VAL A 49 0.26 -9.19 -7.68
C VAL A 49 -0.47 -9.50 -8.99
N PHE A 50 -1.51 -10.33 -8.93
CA PHE A 50 -2.20 -10.82 -10.11
C PHE A 50 -3.48 -10.05 -10.36
N PHE A 51 -3.57 -9.38 -11.51
CA PHE A 51 -4.80 -8.73 -11.91
C PHE A 51 -5.85 -9.79 -12.32
N SER A 52 -6.74 -10.12 -11.40
CA SER A 52 -7.80 -11.10 -11.61
C SER A 52 -9.09 -10.72 -10.87
N PRO A 53 -9.75 -9.60 -11.25
CA PRO A 53 -10.82 -8.99 -10.47
C PRO A 53 -12.11 -9.82 -10.34
N LYS A 54 -12.23 -10.91 -11.10
CA LYS A 54 -13.38 -11.83 -11.07
C LYS A 54 -13.06 -13.19 -10.42
N ASN A 55 -11.88 -13.34 -9.85
CA ASN A 55 -11.48 -14.58 -9.19
C ASN A 55 -11.31 -14.34 -7.69
N ASP A 56 -12.31 -14.74 -6.92
CA ASP A 56 -12.37 -14.56 -5.46
C ASP A 56 -11.31 -15.39 -4.70
N HIS A 57 -10.55 -16.24 -5.38
CA HIS A 57 -9.49 -17.04 -4.77
C HIS A 57 -8.09 -16.40 -4.89
N ILE A 58 -7.96 -15.29 -5.63
CA ILE A 58 -6.70 -14.57 -5.81
C ILE A 58 -6.63 -13.43 -4.81
N CYS A 59 -5.51 -13.32 -4.12
CA CYS A 59 -5.30 -12.36 -3.03
C CYS A 59 -5.42 -10.91 -3.50
N THR A 60 -6.22 -10.14 -2.78
CA THR A 60 -6.32 -8.69 -2.92
C THR A 60 -5.52 -7.99 -1.82
N ARG A 61 -5.32 -6.67 -1.95
CA ARG A 61 -4.55 -5.91 -0.95
C ARG A 61 -5.16 -5.92 0.44
N ILE A 62 -6.48 -6.00 0.57
CA ILE A 62 -7.09 -6.07 1.90
C ILE A 62 -6.74 -7.36 2.63
N GLU A 63 -6.64 -8.48 1.90
CA GLU A 63 -6.21 -9.75 2.48
C GLU A 63 -4.73 -9.72 2.86
N HIS A 64 -3.88 -9.13 2.00
CA HIS A 64 -2.47 -8.94 2.30
C HIS A 64 -2.26 -8.14 3.60
N VAL A 65 -2.86 -6.98 3.76
CA VAL A 65 -2.69 -6.19 5.00
C VAL A 65 -3.22 -6.93 6.24
N MET A 66 -4.25 -7.78 6.09
CA MET A 66 -4.73 -8.64 7.17
C MET A 66 -3.76 -9.77 7.50
N HIS A 67 -3.11 -10.37 6.48
CA HIS A 67 -2.04 -11.35 6.69
C HIS A 67 -0.87 -10.72 7.44
N VAL A 68 -0.38 -9.57 6.99
CA VAL A 68 0.69 -8.81 7.69
C VAL A 68 0.29 -8.51 9.13
N ALA A 69 -0.95 -8.07 9.36
CA ALA A 69 -1.43 -7.74 10.70
C ALA A 69 -1.46 -8.97 11.63
N THR A 70 -1.92 -10.12 11.15
CA THR A 70 -1.97 -11.36 11.96
C THR A 70 -0.58 -11.92 12.26
N ILE A 71 0.35 -11.89 11.30
CA ILE A 71 1.74 -12.30 11.47
C ILE A 71 2.44 -11.36 12.46
N SER A 72 2.32 -10.05 12.27
CA SER A 72 2.91 -9.05 13.16
C SER A 72 2.41 -9.16 14.59
N ALA A 73 1.10 -9.31 14.76
CA ALA A 73 0.48 -9.51 16.08
C ALA A 73 1.00 -10.76 16.77
N THR A 74 1.14 -11.86 16.04
CA THR A 74 1.68 -13.13 16.58
C THR A 74 3.13 -12.96 17.03
N LEU A 75 3.97 -12.34 16.21
CA LEU A 75 5.36 -12.06 16.54
C LEU A 75 5.48 -11.09 17.72
N CYS A 76 4.71 -10.00 17.73
CA CYS A 76 4.72 -9.05 18.85
C CYS A 76 4.29 -9.71 20.16
N LYS A 77 3.26 -10.56 20.13
CA LYS A 77 2.83 -11.33 21.29
C LYS A 77 3.93 -12.27 21.81
N ALA A 78 4.62 -12.98 20.91
CA ALA A 78 5.73 -13.88 21.26
C ALA A 78 6.95 -13.14 21.83
N LEU A 79 7.21 -11.92 21.35
CA LEU A 79 8.36 -11.10 21.73
C LEU A 79 8.08 -10.12 22.88
N GLY A 80 6.83 -10.05 23.37
CA GLY A 80 6.43 -9.16 24.47
C GLY A 80 6.36 -7.68 24.04
N LEU A 81 6.00 -7.42 22.78
CA LEU A 81 5.85 -6.11 22.17
C LEU A 81 4.37 -5.68 22.11
N ASP A 82 4.11 -4.42 21.77
CA ASP A 82 2.76 -3.86 21.67
C ASP A 82 2.03 -4.36 20.40
N VAL A 83 1.04 -5.22 20.61
CA VAL A 83 0.24 -5.84 19.54
C VAL A 83 -0.64 -4.81 18.82
N ASP A 84 -1.20 -3.85 19.57
CA ASP A 84 -2.09 -2.84 18.99
C ASP A 84 -1.35 -1.88 18.07
N MET A 85 -0.10 -1.52 18.42
CA MET A 85 0.79 -0.73 17.58
C MET A 85 1.10 -1.46 16.28
N ALA A 86 1.52 -2.73 16.37
CA ALA A 86 1.82 -3.54 15.18
C ALA A 86 0.61 -3.71 14.29
N TRP A 87 -0.57 -3.92 14.87
CA TRP A 87 -1.83 -4.03 14.15
C TRP A 87 -2.15 -2.75 13.37
N ALA A 88 -2.06 -1.58 14.02
CA ALA A 88 -2.32 -0.30 13.38
C ALA A 88 -1.35 0.00 12.23
N ILE A 89 -0.05 -0.26 12.41
CA ILE A 89 0.96 -0.09 11.35
C ILE A 89 0.62 -1.01 10.17
N SER A 90 0.37 -2.30 10.42
CA SER A 90 0.08 -3.30 9.39
C SER A 90 -1.15 -2.95 8.55
N LEU A 91 -2.23 -2.47 9.16
CA LEU A 91 -3.43 -2.10 8.40
C LEU A 91 -3.25 -0.79 7.61
N GLY A 92 -2.30 0.04 8.00
CA GLY A 92 -2.05 1.35 7.39
C GLY A 92 -0.97 1.36 6.32
N HIS A 93 -0.08 0.34 6.28
CA HIS A 93 1.16 0.42 5.50
C HIS A 93 0.91 0.55 3.99
N ASP A 94 -0.10 -0.13 3.45
CA ASP A 94 -0.38 -0.25 2.00
C ASP A 94 -1.48 0.69 1.47
N LEU A 95 -1.96 1.65 2.28
CA LEU A 95 -3.05 2.55 1.90
C LEU A 95 -2.73 3.46 0.70
N GLY A 96 -1.45 3.68 0.43
CA GLY A 96 -0.93 4.54 -0.64
C GLY A 96 -0.69 3.84 -1.97
N HIS A 97 -0.91 2.54 -2.09
CA HIS A 97 -0.70 1.85 -3.36
C HIS A 97 -1.60 2.36 -4.48
N ALA A 98 -1.03 2.47 -5.68
CA ALA A 98 -1.72 2.78 -6.92
C ALA A 98 -2.66 1.64 -7.35
N PRO A 99 -3.63 1.87 -8.26
CA PRO A 99 -4.28 0.78 -8.98
C PRO A 99 -3.24 -0.03 -9.77
N PHE A 100 -3.50 -1.32 -9.97
CA PHE A 100 -2.62 -2.30 -10.65
C PHE A 100 -1.29 -2.56 -9.93
N GLY A 101 -1.24 -2.38 -8.62
CA GLY A 101 -0.11 -2.76 -7.77
C GLY A 101 1.21 -2.04 -8.10
N HIS A 102 2.33 -2.77 -8.04
CA HIS A 102 3.66 -2.21 -8.32
C HIS A 102 3.85 -1.73 -9.77
N VAL A 103 3.13 -2.32 -10.72
CA VAL A 103 3.14 -1.84 -12.11
C VAL A 103 2.55 -0.44 -12.20
N GLY A 104 1.40 -0.23 -11.56
CA GLY A 104 0.77 1.10 -11.49
C GLY A 104 1.64 2.11 -10.75
N GLU A 105 2.28 1.72 -9.66
CA GLU A 105 3.26 2.54 -8.93
C GLU A 105 4.38 3.02 -9.85
N LYS A 106 5.02 2.10 -10.58
CA LYS A 106 6.10 2.43 -11.53
C LYS A 106 5.64 3.40 -12.64
N ILE A 107 4.42 3.24 -13.13
CA ILE A 107 3.84 4.12 -14.15
C ILE A 107 3.64 5.52 -13.56
N LEU A 108 3.02 5.64 -12.37
CA LEU A 108 2.80 6.94 -11.73
C LEU A 108 4.13 7.60 -11.32
N ASP A 109 5.14 6.83 -10.88
CA ASP A 109 6.48 7.35 -10.59
C ASP A 109 7.13 7.93 -11.85
N ASN A 110 7.03 7.25 -13.00
CA ASN A 110 7.57 7.75 -14.27
C ASN A 110 6.89 9.07 -14.68
N LEU A 111 5.55 9.16 -14.58
CA LEU A 111 4.81 10.39 -14.89
C LEU A 111 5.22 11.56 -13.98
N LEU A 112 5.46 11.29 -12.69
CA LEU A 112 5.92 12.33 -11.77
C LEU A 112 7.39 12.68 -11.96
N LYS A 113 8.27 11.74 -12.32
CA LYS A 113 9.70 12.00 -12.60
C LYS A 113 9.90 13.03 -13.70
N GLU A 114 9.11 12.98 -14.77
CA GLU A 114 9.15 13.95 -15.86
C GLU A 114 8.88 15.39 -15.39
N ARG A 115 8.28 15.53 -14.21
CA ARG A 115 7.92 16.80 -13.56
C ARG A 115 8.70 17.08 -12.27
N GLY A 116 9.77 16.31 -12.01
CA GLY A 116 10.64 16.47 -10.84
C GLY A 116 10.10 15.90 -9.54
N GLY A 117 9.02 15.10 -9.59
CA GLY A 117 8.42 14.41 -8.45
C GLY A 117 8.81 12.93 -8.37
N ARG A 118 8.28 12.24 -7.37
CA ARG A 118 8.41 10.79 -7.18
C ARG A 118 7.10 10.22 -6.63
N PHE A 119 6.75 9.02 -7.10
CA PHE A 119 5.68 8.21 -6.51
C PHE A 119 6.29 6.96 -5.88
N ILE A 120 6.22 6.85 -4.57
CA ILE A 120 6.72 5.75 -3.76
C ILE A 120 5.60 5.41 -2.78
N HIS A 121 5.08 4.18 -2.79
CA HIS A 121 3.84 3.85 -2.07
C HIS A 121 3.94 4.04 -0.55
N GLU A 122 5.11 3.87 0.07
CA GLU A 122 5.31 4.12 1.49
C GLU A 122 5.13 5.61 1.84
N LEU A 123 5.74 6.49 1.04
CA LEU A 123 5.57 7.94 1.18
C LEU A 123 4.11 8.33 0.91
N TYR A 124 3.52 7.64 -0.05
CA TYR A 124 2.13 7.87 -0.43
C TYR A 124 1.15 7.35 0.62
N SER A 125 1.45 6.23 1.30
CA SER A 125 0.67 5.72 2.43
C SER A 125 0.65 6.74 3.58
N LEU A 126 1.81 7.34 3.91
CA LEU A 126 1.85 8.45 4.87
C LEU A 126 1.04 9.66 4.38
N ARG A 127 1.16 10.04 3.09
CA ARG A 127 0.39 11.14 2.50
C ARG A 127 -1.12 10.90 2.59
N VAL A 128 -1.56 9.67 2.35
CA VAL A 128 -2.98 9.28 2.48
C VAL A 128 -3.47 9.50 3.91
N VAL A 129 -2.77 8.96 4.91
CA VAL A 129 -3.22 9.03 6.31
C VAL A 129 -3.07 10.42 6.91
N ASP A 130 -2.10 11.22 6.47
CA ASP A 130 -1.85 12.56 6.99
C ASP A 130 -2.72 13.64 6.32
N HIS A 131 -3.06 13.47 5.01
CA HIS A 131 -3.63 14.55 4.22
C HIS A 131 -4.84 14.16 3.38
N LEU A 132 -4.86 13.01 2.68
CA LEU A 132 -5.89 12.76 1.66
C LEU A 132 -7.22 12.29 2.24
N VAL A 133 -7.22 11.73 3.44
CA VAL A 133 -8.46 11.33 4.13
C VAL A 133 -9.11 12.56 4.77
N ASN A 134 -10.44 12.49 4.94
CA ASN A 134 -11.23 13.52 5.61
C ASN A 134 -11.05 14.93 5.03
N TYR A 135 -11.06 15.02 3.69
CA TYR A 135 -10.99 16.30 2.97
C TYR A 135 -9.77 17.15 3.35
N GLY A 136 -8.60 16.57 3.30
CA GLY A 136 -7.34 17.25 3.62
C GLY A 136 -6.93 17.23 5.09
N LYS A 137 -7.79 16.73 5.98
CA LYS A 137 -7.52 16.71 7.44
C LYS A 137 -6.71 15.50 7.92
N GLY A 138 -6.68 14.41 7.16
CA GLY A 138 -6.03 13.17 7.53
C GLY A 138 -6.69 12.45 8.71
N LEU A 139 -6.08 11.37 9.16
CA LEU A 139 -6.56 10.52 10.27
C LEU A 139 -6.04 10.96 11.65
N ASN A 140 -5.00 11.80 11.68
CA ASN A 140 -4.34 12.24 12.92
C ASN A 140 -3.82 11.06 13.76
N LEU A 141 -3.08 10.14 13.11
CA LEU A 141 -2.49 8.97 13.74
C LEU A 141 -1.33 9.35 14.67
N THR A 142 -0.96 8.46 15.57
CA THR A 142 0.22 8.60 16.43
C THR A 142 1.51 8.61 15.61
N TYR A 143 2.58 9.17 16.17
CA TYR A 143 3.89 9.20 15.53
C TYR A 143 4.40 7.78 15.24
N ALA A 144 4.30 6.85 16.20
CA ALA A 144 4.77 5.48 16.03
C ALA A 144 4.11 4.76 14.86
N VAL A 145 2.78 4.90 14.69
CA VAL A 145 2.05 4.30 13.58
C VAL A 145 2.44 4.93 12.25
N ARG A 146 2.59 6.26 12.20
CA ARG A 146 3.03 6.99 11.00
C ARG A 146 4.46 6.65 10.59
N ASP A 147 5.38 6.54 11.58
CA ASP A 147 6.77 6.11 11.34
C ASP A 147 6.80 4.68 10.79
N GLY A 148 6.06 3.75 11.40
CA GLY A 148 5.95 2.38 10.90
C GLY A 148 5.38 2.31 9.48
N ILE A 149 4.35 3.10 9.16
CA ILE A 149 3.76 3.17 7.81
C ILE A 149 4.80 3.61 6.77
N ILE A 150 5.58 4.67 7.01
CA ILE A 150 6.52 5.19 6.01
C ILE A 150 7.80 4.38 5.89
N THR A 151 8.12 3.55 6.89
CA THR A 151 9.37 2.79 6.95
C THR A 151 9.18 1.27 6.83
N HIS A 152 7.95 0.81 6.48
CA HIS A 152 7.62 -0.63 6.45
C HIS A 152 8.38 -1.42 5.39
N CYS A 153 8.79 -0.80 4.29
CA CYS A 153 9.47 -1.47 3.20
C CYS A 153 10.94 -1.08 3.10
N GLY A 154 11.72 -1.88 2.41
CA GLY A 154 13.13 -1.64 2.07
C GLY A 154 13.52 -2.49 0.89
N GLU A 155 14.49 -2.02 0.09
CA GLU A 155 14.92 -2.63 -1.17
C GLU A 155 15.44 -4.08 -1.02
N GLN A 156 15.98 -4.42 0.16
CA GLN A 156 16.59 -5.74 0.40
C GLN A 156 15.80 -6.55 1.41
N PHE A 157 15.82 -7.87 1.26
CA PHE A 157 15.38 -8.80 2.28
C PHE A 157 16.54 -9.08 3.23
N GLU A 158 16.55 -8.38 4.37
CA GLU A 158 17.60 -8.55 5.36
C GLU A 158 17.34 -9.78 6.24
N GLN A 159 18.42 -10.50 6.61
CA GLN A 159 18.35 -11.63 7.54
C GLN A 159 18.02 -11.19 8.95
N GLU A 160 18.49 -10.02 9.36
CA GLU A 160 18.24 -9.43 10.66
C GLU A 160 18.05 -7.92 10.58
N MET A 161 17.09 -7.42 11.34
CA MET A 161 16.73 -6.00 11.38
C MET A 161 16.63 -5.49 12.80
N ARG A 162 16.96 -4.21 12.98
CA ARG A 162 16.82 -3.48 14.25
C ARG A 162 16.18 -2.13 13.99
N PRO A 163 15.39 -1.61 14.93
CA PRO A 163 14.96 -0.22 14.86
C PRO A 163 16.16 0.72 15.02
N ASP A 164 16.07 1.89 14.39
CA ASP A 164 17.08 2.94 14.58
C ASP A 164 16.90 3.71 15.91
N PHE A 165 15.71 3.63 16.50
CA PHE A 165 15.32 4.37 17.70
C PHE A 165 15.45 5.90 17.57
N GLU A 166 15.37 6.42 16.36
CA GLU A 166 15.48 7.84 16.09
C GLU A 166 14.10 8.49 15.87
N TYR A 167 13.92 9.67 16.48
CA TYR A 167 12.78 10.51 16.13
C TYR A 167 13.06 11.26 14.81
N LYS A 168 12.27 10.93 13.80
CA LYS A 168 12.41 11.48 12.45
C LYS A 168 11.37 12.56 12.16
N ASN A 169 11.73 13.56 11.39
CA ASN A 169 10.74 14.41 10.74
C ASN A 169 10.20 13.70 9.49
N LEU A 170 9.09 12.99 9.65
CA LEU A 170 8.51 12.14 8.61
C LEU A 170 8.22 12.92 7.31
N LYS A 171 7.89 14.22 7.40
CA LYS A 171 7.62 15.08 6.24
C LYS A 171 8.87 15.36 5.38
N LYS A 172 10.06 15.14 5.93
CA LYS A 172 11.34 15.32 5.22
C LYS A 172 11.84 14.05 4.54
N ILE A 173 11.26 12.90 4.83
CA ILE A 173 11.62 11.64 4.19
C ILE A 173 11.14 11.69 2.74
N LYS A 174 12.06 11.56 1.81
CA LYS A 174 11.83 11.64 0.35
C LYS A 174 12.23 10.37 -0.40
N THR A 175 12.95 9.46 0.28
CA THR A 175 13.52 8.25 -0.30
C THR A 175 13.35 7.08 0.65
N LEU A 176 13.40 5.87 0.12
CA LEU A 176 13.47 4.65 0.91
C LEU A 176 14.83 4.53 1.64
N GLY A 177 14.90 3.67 2.64
CA GLY A 177 16.15 3.33 3.36
C GLY A 177 16.14 3.69 4.85
N SER A 178 15.13 4.44 5.33
CA SER A 178 14.96 4.64 6.77
C SER A 178 14.47 3.36 7.45
N TYR A 179 15.00 3.09 8.64
CA TYR A 179 14.49 2.01 9.49
C TYR A 179 13.37 2.51 10.41
N PRO A 180 12.47 1.60 10.85
CA PRO A 180 11.45 1.95 11.83
C PRO A 180 12.08 2.40 13.15
N ALA A 181 11.44 3.37 13.80
CA ALA A 181 11.87 3.88 15.12
C ALA A 181 11.55 2.90 16.27
N THR A 182 10.73 1.87 16.02
CA THR A 182 10.24 0.94 17.03
C THR A 182 10.45 -0.52 16.64
N TRP A 183 10.47 -1.40 17.63
CA TRP A 183 10.51 -2.84 17.41
C TRP A 183 9.25 -3.33 16.67
N GLU A 184 8.09 -2.79 17.00
CA GLU A 184 6.82 -3.12 16.35
C GLU A 184 6.84 -2.77 14.86
N GLY A 185 7.35 -1.60 14.51
CA GLY A 185 7.57 -1.21 13.11
C GLY A 185 8.53 -2.16 12.39
N THR A 186 9.60 -2.59 13.07
CA THR A 186 10.56 -3.57 12.53
C THR A 186 9.93 -4.95 12.34
N VAL A 187 9.07 -5.39 13.29
CA VAL A 187 8.27 -6.61 13.14
C VAL A 187 7.36 -6.52 11.94
N VAL A 188 6.65 -5.40 11.75
CA VAL A 188 5.75 -5.22 10.58
C VAL A 188 6.55 -5.27 9.28
N ARG A 189 7.73 -4.62 9.21
CA ARG A 189 8.63 -4.65 8.05
C ARG A 189 9.09 -6.08 7.71
N MET A 190 9.32 -6.93 8.69
CA MET A 190 9.62 -8.35 8.47
C MET A 190 8.36 -9.13 8.07
N ALA A 191 7.24 -8.90 8.75
CA ALA A 191 5.99 -9.60 8.51
C ALA A 191 5.42 -9.32 7.12
N ASP A 192 5.56 -8.09 6.61
CA ASP A 192 5.18 -7.75 5.24
C ASP A 192 5.92 -8.64 4.24
N LYS A 193 7.24 -8.77 4.39
CA LYS A 193 8.08 -9.64 3.53
C LYS A 193 7.71 -11.12 3.65
N VAL A 194 7.34 -11.59 4.84
CA VAL A 194 6.90 -12.98 5.08
C VAL A 194 5.54 -13.23 4.44
N ALA A 195 4.62 -12.26 4.51
CA ALA A 195 3.22 -12.43 4.10
C ALA A 195 3.05 -12.72 2.61
N TYR A 196 3.87 -12.11 1.73
CA TYR A 196 3.72 -12.30 0.29
C TYR A 196 4.42 -13.55 -0.25
N LEU A 197 5.51 -14.04 0.38
CA LEU A 197 6.36 -15.10 -0.17
C LEU A 197 5.58 -16.36 -0.54
N GLY A 198 4.87 -16.95 0.42
CA GLY A 198 4.09 -18.16 0.21
C GLY A 198 2.76 -17.89 -0.48
N ARG A 199 2.17 -16.70 -0.26
CA ARG A 199 0.88 -16.35 -0.86
C ARG A 199 0.99 -16.17 -2.37
N ASP A 200 2.00 -15.45 -2.84
CA ASP A 200 2.20 -15.23 -4.27
C ASP A 200 2.50 -16.54 -5.01
N MET A 201 3.23 -17.46 -4.36
CA MET A 201 3.45 -18.81 -4.88
C MET A 201 2.12 -19.60 -4.97
N GLU A 202 1.28 -19.55 -3.95
CA GLU A 202 -0.02 -20.25 -3.92
C GLU A 202 -0.97 -19.69 -5.00
N ASP A 203 -1.05 -18.37 -5.14
CA ASP A 203 -1.84 -17.71 -6.18
C ASP A 203 -1.32 -18.04 -7.59
N ALA A 204 0.00 -18.13 -7.78
CA ALA A 204 0.60 -18.51 -9.05
C ALA A 204 0.28 -19.96 -9.43
N ILE A 205 0.24 -20.88 -8.45
CA ILE A 205 -0.19 -22.26 -8.65
C ILE A 205 -1.68 -22.31 -9.03
N GLN A 206 -2.53 -21.55 -8.32
CA GLN A 206 -3.96 -21.45 -8.62
C GLN A 206 -4.21 -20.94 -10.04
N LEU A 207 -3.41 -19.99 -10.52
CA LEU A 207 -3.45 -19.44 -11.86
C LEU A 207 -2.75 -20.34 -12.92
N LYS A 208 -2.15 -21.44 -12.50
CA LYS A 208 -1.39 -22.38 -13.36
C LYS A 208 -0.18 -21.74 -14.05
N LEU A 209 0.40 -20.71 -13.44
CA LEU A 209 1.66 -20.11 -13.90
C LEU A 209 2.87 -20.96 -13.51
N ILE A 210 2.79 -21.62 -12.36
CA ILE A 210 3.77 -22.59 -11.86
C ILE A 210 3.02 -23.84 -11.34
N ARG A 211 3.74 -24.92 -11.09
CA ARG A 211 3.23 -26.17 -10.50
C ARG A 211 3.95 -26.45 -9.19
N ASN A 212 3.36 -27.31 -8.34
CA ASN A 212 3.98 -27.71 -7.07
C ASN A 212 5.36 -28.35 -7.27
N GLU A 213 5.55 -29.08 -8.39
CA GLU A 213 6.81 -29.76 -8.72
C GLU A 213 7.93 -28.77 -9.09
N ASP A 214 7.59 -27.55 -9.47
CA ASP A 214 8.55 -26.52 -9.84
C ASP A 214 9.18 -25.84 -8.60
N ILE A 215 8.60 -26.04 -7.40
CA ILE A 215 9.09 -25.46 -6.15
C ILE A 215 10.47 -26.05 -5.80
N PRO A 216 11.50 -25.21 -5.52
CA PRO A 216 12.83 -25.71 -5.19
C PRO A 216 12.83 -26.63 -3.96
N GLY A 217 13.55 -27.76 -4.05
CA GLY A 217 13.56 -28.78 -2.99
C GLY A 217 14.05 -28.29 -1.62
N ILE A 218 14.90 -27.26 -1.58
CA ILE A 218 15.33 -26.62 -0.31
C ILE A 218 14.16 -25.87 0.35
N VAL A 219 13.30 -25.22 -0.45
CA VAL A 219 12.11 -24.51 0.02
C VAL A 219 11.13 -25.51 0.63
N SER A 220 10.74 -26.55 -0.14
CA SER A 220 9.78 -27.56 0.33
C SER A 220 10.24 -28.26 1.60
N LYS A 221 11.55 -28.53 1.73
CA LYS A 221 12.12 -29.21 2.90
C LYS A 221 12.26 -28.32 4.13
N ARG A 222 12.53 -27.04 3.95
CA ARG A 222 12.87 -26.11 5.05
C ARG A 222 11.70 -25.24 5.46
N LEU A 223 10.92 -24.76 4.51
CA LEU A 223 9.80 -23.84 4.75
C LEU A 223 8.45 -24.54 4.66
N GLY A 224 8.32 -25.53 3.80
CA GLY A 224 7.07 -26.16 3.43
C GLY A 224 6.67 -25.89 1.98
N SER A 225 5.58 -26.49 1.54
CA SER A 225 5.05 -26.40 0.17
C SER A 225 3.74 -25.63 0.08
N LYS A 226 3.17 -25.24 1.21
CA LYS A 226 1.94 -24.46 1.33
C LYS A 226 2.20 -23.16 2.05
N ASN A 227 1.43 -22.13 1.71
CA ASN A 227 1.54 -20.82 2.36
C ASN A 227 1.45 -20.92 3.91
N SER A 228 0.52 -21.74 4.43
CA SER A 228 0.37 -21.95 5.88
C SER A 228 1.62 -22.55 6.54
N GLU A 229 2.27 -23.53 5.90
CA GLU A 229 3.49 -24.16 6.39
C GLU A 229 4.67 -23.18 6.38
N ILE A 230 4.77 -22.37 5.32
CA ILE A 230 5.81 -21.35 5.17
C ILE A 230 5.66 -20.29 6.27
N ILE A 231 4.45 -19.76 6.48
CA ILE A 231 4.18 -18.77 7.53
C ILE A 231 4.49 -19.36 8.90
N ASP A 232 4.03 -20.57 9.19
CA ASP A 232 4.26 -21.22 10.49
C ASP A 232 5.75 -21.43 10.76
N THR A 233 6.50 -21.91 9.78
CA THR A 233 7.95 -22.07 9.88
C THR A 233 8.65 -20.72 10.15
N LEU A 234 8.31 -19.67 9.38
CA LEU A 234 8.93 -18.36 9.50
C LEU A 234 8.62 -17.69 10.85
N VAL A 235 7.37 -17.73 11.29
CA VAL A 235 6.95 -17.14 12.56
C VAL A 235 7.63 -17.85 13.75
N ASN A 236 7.70 -19.18 13.74
CA ASN A 236 8.39 -19.95 14.77
C ASN A 236 9.90 -19.68 14.77
N ASP A 237 10.54 -19.62 13.61
CA ASP A 237 11.98 -19.32 13.51
C ASP A 237 12.28 -17.90 14.01
N ILE A 238 11.56 -16.88 13.52
CA ILE A 238 11.75 -15.49 13.97
C ILE A 238 11.56 -15.37 15.48
N SER A 239 10.49 -15.94 16.03
CA SER A 239 10.21 -15.83 17.48
C SER A 239 11.27 -16.49 18.35
N SER A 240 11.88 -17.58 17.88
CA SER A 240 12.92 -18.31 18.61
C SER A 240 14.34 -17.74 18.46
N VAL A 241 14.65 -17.19 17.27
CA VAL A 241 15.99 -16.67 16.94
C VAL A 241 16.16 -15.22 17.42
N SER A 242 15.13 -14.39 17.27
CA SER A 242 15.21 -12.95 17.56
C SER A 242 15.68 -12.61 18.96
N PRO A 243 15.21 -13.25 20.06
CA PRO A 243 15.68 -12.96 21.41
C PRO A 243 17.17 -13.26 21.64
N ARG A 244 17.71 -14.24 20.91
CA ARG A 244 19.13 -14.63 21.01
C ARG A 244 20.03 -13.66 20.25
N LYS A 245 19.59 -13.19 19.08
CA LYS A 245 20.32 -12.23 18.23
C LYS A 245 20.16 -10.78 18.67
N GLY A 246 19.13 -10.46 19.49
CA GLY A 246 18.81 -9.08 19.84
C GLY A 246 18.40 -8.25 18.61
N ALA A 247 17.73 -8.88 17.67
CA ALA A 247 17.24 -8.34 16.40
C ALA A 247 15.99 -9.12 15.97
N ILE A 248 15.16 -8.57 15.13
CA ILE A 248 14.14 -9.35 14.41
C ILE A 248 14.90 -10.11 13.32
N ALA A 249 14.98 -11.43 13.43
CA ALA A 249 15.95 -12.20 12.66
C ALA A 249 15.48 -13.61 12.31
N LEU A 250 16.02 -14.12 11.22
CA LEU A 250 15.93 -15.51 10.75
C LEU A 250 17.23 -16.27 11.08
N SER A 251 17.10 -17.57 11.27
CA SER A 251 18.27 -18.48 11.30
C SER A 251 18.88 -18.62 9.90
N ASP A 252 20.18 -18.96 9.84
CA ASP A 252 20.87 -19.09 8.55
C ASP A 252 20.20 -20.07 7.59
N PRO A 253 19.78 -21.31 8.04
CA PRO A 253 19.14 -22.25 7.12
C PRO A 253 17.77 -21.81 6.60
N VAL A 254 17.00 -21.08 7.43
CA VAL A 254 15.69 -20.56 7.04
C VAL A 254 15.88 -19.37 6.11
N TYR A 255 16.82 -18.49 6.39
CA TYR A 255 17.14 -17.35 5.53
C TYR A 255 17.59 -17.80 4.12
N GLU A 256 18.45 -18.82 4.02
CA GLU A 256 18.87 -19.40 2.73
C GLU A 256 17.66 -19.89 1.92
N ALA A 257 16.73 -20.62 2.56
CA ALA A 257 15.52 -21.11 1.90
C ALA A 257 14.59 -19.97 1.49
N VAL A 258 14.46 -18.91 2.31
CA VAL A 258 13.70 -17.69 1.99
C VAL A 258 14.30 -16.98 0.77
N MET A 259 15.61 -16.82 0.71
CA MET A 259 16.26 -16.18 -0.45
C MET A 259 16.07 -17.00 -1.72
N THR A 260 16.10 -18.35 -1.62
CA THR A 260 15.79 -19.23 -2.74
C THR A 260 14.36 -19.09 -3.21
N LEU A 261 13.37 -19.04 -2.27
CA LEU A 261 11.97 -18.82 -2.61
C LEU A 261 11.74 -17.45 -3.25
N LYS A 262 12.38 -16.40 -2.71
CA LYS A 262 12.31 -15.04 -3.26
C LYS A 262 12.82 -14.99 -4.70
N SER A 263 13.99 -15.60 -4.98
CA SER A 263 14.52 -15.67 -6.34
C SER A 263 13.60 -16.46 -7.26
N PHE A 264 13.08 -17.60 -6.80
CA PHE A 264 12.12 -18.40 -7.56
C PHE A 264 10.85 -17.59 -7.90
N ASN A 265 10.26 -16.88 -6.95
CA ASN A 265 9.09 -16.04 -7.18
C ASN A 265 9.43 -14.91 -8.18
N TYR A 266 10.62 -14.32 -8.07
CA TYR A 266 11.04 -13.27 -9.00
C TYR A 266 11.09 -13.79 -10.44
N ASP A 267 11.81 -14.89 -10.67
CA ASP A 267 12.06 -15.43 -12.00
C ASP A 267 10.81 -16.06 -12.65
N HIS A 268 9.95 -16.72 -11.85
CA HIS A 268 8.84 -17.52 -12.39
C HIS A 268 7.47 -16.85 -12.24
N ILE A 269 7.35 -15.87 -11.34
CA ILE A 269 6.10 -15.15 -11.09
C ILE A 269 6.19 -13.72 -11.61
N TYR A 270 7.03 -12.86 -11.01
CA TYR A 270 7.00 -11.44 -11.30
C TYR A 270 7.52 -11.09 -12.69
N GLU A 271 8.53 -11.80 -13.20
CA GLU A 271 9.06 -11.65 -14.56
C GLU A 271 8.37 -12.57 -15.58
N ASN A 272 7.24 -13.21 -15.22
CA ASN A 272 6.53 -14.10 -16.14
C ASN A 272 6.03 -13.33 -17.38
N PRO A 273 6.35 -13.80 -18.62
CA PRO A 273 5.95 -13.11 -19.85
C PRO A 273 4.44 -12.91 -20.00
N THR A 274 3.63 -13.78 -19.39
CA THR A 274 2.17 -13.65 -19.40
C THR A 274 1.72 -12.36 -18.71
N LEU A 275 2.42 -11.92 -17.66
CA LEU A 275 2.11 -10.69 -16.94
C LEU A 275 2.58 -9.46 -17.71
N ALA A 276 3.67 -9.56 -18.49
CA ALA A 276 4.23 -8.44 -19.25
C ALA A 276 3.23 -7.83 -20.26
N GLY A 277 2.30 -8.63 -20.78
CA GLY A 277 1.23 -8.16 -21.65
C GLY A 277 0.29 -7.16 -20.96
N TYR A 278 0.00 -7.38 -19.68
CA TYR A 278 -0.85 -6.50 -18.88
C TYR A 278 -0.17 -5.16 -18.54
N HIS A 279 1.17 -5.13 -18.40
CA HIS A 279 1.92 -3.90 -18.09
C HIS A 279 1.68 -2.79 -19.12
N LYS A 280 1.72 -3.13 -20.43
CA LYS A 280 1.42 -2.18 -21.52
C LYS A 280 -0.04 -1.68 -21.49
N PHE A 281 -0.94 -2.54 -21.02
CA PHE A 281 -2.36 -2.19 -20.89
C PHE A 281 -2.55 -1.15 -19.78
N PHE A 282 -1.96 -1.41 -18.60
CA PHE A 282 -2.04 -0.51 -17.45
C PHE A 282 -1.34 0.82 -17.72
N GLU A 283 -0.20 0.80 -18.43
CA GLU A 283 0.49 2.01 -18.86
C GLU A 283 -0.41 2.90 -19.71
N ARG A 284 -1.08 2.34 -20.72
CA ARG A 284 -2.02 3.09 -21.55
C ARG A 284 -3.16 3.66 -20.73
N ILE A 285 -3.75 2.87 -19.83
CA ILE A 285 -4.85 3.32 -18.97
C ILE A 285 -4.42 4.50 -18.11
N LEU A 286 -3.37 4.34 -17.31
CA LEU A 286 -2.96 5.35 -16.34
C LEU A 286 -2.41 6.61 -17.00
N THR A 287 -1.63 6.47 -18.08
CA THR A 287 -1.09 7.63 -18.84
C THR A 287 -2.22 8.43 -19.50
N THR A 288 -3.22 7.74 -20.09
CA THR A 288 -4.36 8.43 -20.71
C THR A 288 -5.23 9.11 -19.67
N LEU A 289 -5.52 8.45 -18.53
CA LEU A 289 -6.25 9.07 -17.43
C LEU A 289 -5.52 10.30 -16.86
N TYR A 290 -4.21 10.19 -16.68
CA TYR A 290 -3.40 11.32 -16.21
C TYR A 290 -3.43 12.50 -17.17
N GLY A 291 -3.16 12.27 -18.46
CA GLY A 291 -3.19 13.32 -19.48
C GLY A 291 -4.56 14.01 -19.56
N TYR A 292 -5.64 13.22 -19.62
CA TYR A 292 -6.99 13.75 -19.67
C TYR A 292 -7.38 14.60 -18.44
N LEU A 293 -7.12 14.10 -17.24
CA LEU A 293 -7.46 14.80 -16.00
C LEU A 293 -6.60 16.06 -15.81
N LEU A 294 -5.34 16.02 -16.24
CA LEU A 294 -4.45 17.16 -16.20
C LEU A 294 -4.92 18.24 -17.17
N GLU A 295 -5.27 17.88 -18.41
CA GLU A 295 -5.85 18.80 -19.39
C GLU A 295 -7.14 19.45 -18.87
N CYS A 296 -8.04 18.67 -18.27
CA CYS A 296 -9.24 19.20 -17.64
C CYS A 296 -8.90 20.22 -16.53
N PHE A 297 -7.89 19.91 -15.70
CA PHE A 297 -7.50 20.81 -14.63
C PHE A 297 -6.82 22.09 -15.17
N GLU A 298 -5.93 21.99 -16.14
CA GLU A 298 -5.31 23.14 -16.81
C GLU A 298 -6.34 24.07 -17.46
N LYS A 299 -7.39 23.50 -18.04
CA LYS A 299 -8.47 24.22 -18.71
C LYS A 299 -9.46 24.88 -17.76
N TYR A 300 -9.82 24.23 -16.67
CA TYR A 300 -10.91 24.64 -15.79
C TYR A 300 -10.47 25.03 -14.37
N GLY A 301 -9.33 24.57 -13.91
CA GLY A 301 -8.81 24.83 -12.57
C GLY A 301 -9.82 24.45 -11.50
N PHE A 302 -10.13 25.38 -10.61
CA PHE A 302 -11.13 25.26 -9.55
C PHE A 302 -12.52 25.81 -9.93
N ASP A 303 -12.79 26.02 -11.22
CA ASP A 303 -14.15 26.33 -11.72
C ASP A 303 -14.92 25.03 -11.94
N PHE A 304 -15.46 24.49 -10.84
CA PHE A 304 -16.07 23.15 -10.80
C PHE A 304 -17.26 22.98 -11.76
N GLN A 305 -17.96 24.07 -12.12
CA GLN A 305 -19.11 24.01 -13.01
C GLN A 305 -18.70 23.76 -14.47
N LYS A 306 -17.53 24.22 -14.88
CA LYS A 306 -17.05 24.08 -16.27
C LYS A 306 -16.73 22.63 -16.65
N TYR A 307 -16.46 21.74 -15.65
CA TYR A 307 -16.23 20.31 -15.92
C TYR A 307 -17.44 19.61 -16.55
N ASN A 308 -18.64 20.19 -16.45
CA ASN A 308 -19.82 19.70 -17.16
C ASN A 308 -19.65 19.73 -18.69
N GLN A 309 -18.79 20.60 -19.24
CA GLN A 309 -18.53 20.71 -20.66
C GLN A 309 -17.90 19.46 -21.27
N GLU A 310 -17.21 18.66 -20.47
CA GLU A 310 -16.61 17.38 -20.88
C GLU A 310 -17.65 16.25 -21.10
N ARG A 311 -18.88 16.43 -20.62
CA ARG A 311 -20.03 15.53 -20.82
C ARG A 311 -19.77 14.06 -20.42
N ASN A 312 -18.90 13.80 -19.45
CA ASN A 312 -18.65 12.48 -18.89
C ASN A 312 -18.62 12.50 -17.36
N MET A 313 -18.85 11.35 -16.75
CA MET A 313 -18.93 11.24 -15.29
C MET A 313 -17.57 11.32 -14.62
N LEU A 314 -16.47 10.97 -15.31
CA LEU A 314 -15.13 11.06 -14.75
C LEU A 314 -14.78 12.52 -14.43
N SER A 315 -15.01 13.45 -15.38
CA SER A 315 -14.75 14.88 -15.16
C SER A 315 -15.59 15.45 -14.01
N LEU A 316 -16.85 15.04 -13.88
CA LEU A 316 -17.74 15.48 -12.80
C LEU A 316 -17.30 14.96 -11.43
N ARG A 317 -16.91 13.69 -11.35
CA ARG A 317 -16.37 13.09 -10.10
C ARG A 317 -15.03 13.71 -9.71
N PHE A 318 -14.20 14.04 -10.69
CA PHE A 318 -12.95 14.74 -10.48
C PHE A 318 -13.20 16.16 -9.95
N ALA A 319 -14.15 16.91 -10.55
CA ALA A 319 -14.56 18.22 -10.06
C ALA A 319 -15.10 18.17 -8.62
N ASP A 320 -15.91 17.17 -8.28
CA ASP A 320 -16.39 16.95 -6.90
C ASP A 320 -15.23 16.66 -5.92
N TYR A 321 -14.27 15.83 -6.34
CA TYR A 321 -13.05 15.60 -5.57
C TYR A 321 -12.26 16.90 -5.34
N LEU A 322 -12.03 17.68 -6.39
CA LEU A 322 -11.34 18.97 -6.30
C LEU A 322 -12.06 19.95 -5.39
N LYS A 323 -13.38 20.00 -5.47
CA LYS A 323 -14.21 20.85 -4.60
C LYS A 323 -14.04 20.46 -3.13
N LYS A 324 -14.07 19.17 -2.82
CA LYS A 324 -13.88 18.66 -1.45
C LYS A 324 -12.47 18.88 -0.91
N MET A 325 -11.48 18.87 -1.79
CA MET A 325 -10.05 19.03 -1.44
C MET A 325 -9.52 20.44 -1.68
N HIS A 326 -10.38 21.39 -2.05
CA HIS A 326 -10.00 22.73 -2.48
C HIS A 326 -9.07 23.46 -1.50
N ASP A 327 -9.45 23.52 -0.23
CA ASP A 327 -8.66 24.24 0.78
C ASP A 327 -7.30 23.58 1.01
N PHE A 328 -7.21 22.26 0.89
CA PHE A 328 -5.94 21.56 0.98
C PHE A 328 -5.01 21.90 -0.18
N TYR A 329 -5.48 21.82 -1.42
CA TYR A 329 -4.64 22.09 -2.59
C TYR A 329 -4.33 23.55 -2.79
N LYS A 330 -5.23 24.46 -2.45
CA LYS A 330 -5.00 25.90 -2.53
C LYS A 330 -3.86 26.39 -1.62
N ASN A 331 -3.66 25.70 -0.50
CA ASN A 331 -2.60 26.03 0.46
C ASN A 331 -1.28 25.27 0.17
N MET A 332 -1.24 24.41 -0.85
CA MET A 332 -0.01 23.73 -1.28
C MET A 332 0.78 24.63 -2.23
N ASN A 333 1.99 25.01 -1.82
CA ASN A 333 2.98 25.64 -2.70
C ASN A 333 3.60 24.54 -3.60
N GLY A 334 3.01 24.24 -4.75
CA GLY A 334 3.59 23.25 -5.65
C GLY A 334 2.65 22.81 -6.77
N GLY A 335 3.22 22.22 -7.81
CA GLY A 335 2.54 21.87 -9.05
C GLY A 335 1.29 21.02 -8.88
N PHE A 336 0.36 21.21 -9.76
CA PHE A 336 -0.94 20.52 -9.79
C PHE A 336 -0.86 19.04 -10.19
N ASP A 337 0.33 18.58 -10.59
CA ASP A 337 0.58 17.19 -10.95
C ASP A 337 0.25 16.21 -9.81
N ASN A 338 0.60 16.58 -8.59
CA ASN A 338 0.29 15.79 -7.40
C ASN A 338 -1.22 15.64 -7.17
N LEU A 339 -2.01 16.64 -7.53
CA LEU A 339 -3.46 16.62 -7.37
C LEU A 339 -4.12 15.57 -8.27
N VAL A 340 -3.68 15.49 -9.54
CA VAL A 340 -4.16 14.47 -10.49
C VAL A 340 -3.67 13.09 -10.06
N ILE A 341 -2.41 12.97 -9.67
CA ILE A 341 -1.85 11.71 -9.14
C ILE A 341 -2.57 11.26 -7.87
N ASP A 342 -2.88 12.17 -6.94
CA ASP A 342 -3.63 11.86 -5.72
C ASP A 342 -5.01 11.26 -6.04
N TYR A 343 -5.69 11.78 -7.06
CA TYR A 343 -6.96 11.25 -7.51
C TYR A 343 -6.83 9.87 -8.15
N ILE A 344 -5.86 9.69 -9.06
CA ILE A 344 -5.62 8.42 -9.76
C ILE A 344 -5.13 7.34 -8.79
N ALA A 345 -4.16 7.63 -7.93
CA ALA A 345 -3.64 6.70 -6.94
C ALA A 345 -4.73 6.23 -5.96
N GLY A 346 -5.73 7.08 -5.71
CA GLY A 346 -6.91 6.73 -4.94
C GLY A 346 -7.91 5.81 -5.66
N MET A 347 -7.79 5.55 -6.95
CA MET A 347 -8.70 4.67 -7.69
C MET A 347 -8.49 3.20 -7.28
N THR A 348 -9.55 2.39 -7.46
CA THR A 348 -9.44 0.94 -7.55
C THR A 348 -9.12 0.55 -8.99
N ASP A 349 -8.72 -0.69 -9.22
CA ASP A 349 -8.39 -1.21 -10.55
C ASP A 349 -9.60 -1.11 -11.49
N ASP A 350 -10.75 -1.58 -11.03
CA ASP A 350 -12.00 -1.52 -11.80
C ASP A 350 -12.44 -0.06 -12.07
N TYR A 351 -12.27 0.83 -11.09
CA TYR A 351 -12.63 2.24 -11.29
C TYR A 351 -11.72 2.91 -12.32
N ALA A 352 -10.42 2.58 -12.37
CA ALA A 352 -9.51 3.08 -13.40
C ALA A 352 -9.92 2.56 -14.79
N ILE A 353 -10.26 1.26 -14.90
CA ILE A 353 -10.74 0.67 -16.16
C ILE A 353 -12.07 1.27 -16.62
N ASP A 354 -13.01 1.46 -15.72
CA ASP A 354 -14.29 2.05 -16.08
C ASP A 354 -14.16 3.54 -16.43
N SER A 355 -13.25 4.26 -15.75
CA SER A 355 -12.96 5.65 -16.08
C SER A 355 -12.35 5.82 -17.47
N ILE A 356 -11.44 4.93 -17.89
CA ILE A 356 -10.89 4.99 -19.26
C ILE A 356 -11.96 4.69 -20.32
N LYS A 357 -12.86 3.75 -20.07
CA LYS A 357 -13.98 3.48 -20.97
C LYS A 357 -14.88 4.71 -21.15
N GLU A 358 -15.12 5.48 -20.09
CA GLU A 358 -15.97 6.69 -20.15
C GLU A 358 -15.42 7.78 -21.06
N ILE A 359 -14.09 7.86 -21.22
CA ILE A 359 -13.46 8.89 -22.07
C ILE A 359 -13.04 8.39 -23.46
N MET A 360 -12.86 7.07 -23.62
CA MET A 360 -12.42 6.49 -24.89
C MET A 360 -13.56 5.93 -25.74
N ILE A 361 -14.68 5.56 -25.13
CA ILE A 361 -15.82 4.96 -25.83
C ILE A 361 -16.97 5.97 -25.83
N PRO A 362 -17.36 6.51 -27.01
CA PRO A 362 -18.48 7.43 -27.09
C PRO A 362 -19.77 6.73 -26.66
N ARG A 363 -20.55 7.40 -25.81
CA ARG A 363 -21.88 6.93 -25.44
C ARG A 363 -22.81 7.02 -26.66
N ASN A 364 -23.76 6.07 -26.74
CA ASN A 364 -24.81 6.15 -27.75
C ASN A 364 -25.54 7.51 -27.65
N LEU A 365 -25.75 8.15 -28.79
CA LEU A 365 -26.36 9.48 -28.89
C LEU A 365 -27.72 9.53 -28.21
N GLU A 366 -28.54 8.48 -28.35
CA GLU A 366 -29.85 8.37 -27.72
C GLU A 366 -29.77 8.43 -26.21
N SER A 367 -28.85 7.70 -25.60
CA SER A 367 -28.64 7.71 -24.12
C SER A 367 -28.08 9.03 -23.58
N GLN A 368 -27.50 9.86 -24.45
CA GLN A 368 -27.07 11.22 -24.09
C GLN A 368 -28.25 12.20 -24.15
N LEU A 369 -29.14 12.06 -25.13
CA LEU A 369 -30.30 12.93 -25.29
C LEU A 369 -31.36 12.71 -24.19
N GLU A 370 -31.60 11.46 -23.78
CA GLU A 370 -32.56 11.14 -22.71
C GLU A 370 -32.22 11.80 -21.37
N LYS A 371 -30.92 11.97 -21.03
CA LYS A 371 -30.49 12.64 -19.80
C LYS A 371 -30.62 14.17 -19.83
N PHE A 372 -30.68 14.78 -21.03
CA PHE A 372 -30.78 16.23 -21.18
C PHE A 372 -32.24 16.72 -21.46
N ILE A 373 -33.18 15.78 -21.67
CA ILE A 373 -34.61 16.12 -21.87
C ILE A 373 -35.38 16.16 -20.54
N ILE A 374 -34.80 15.68 -19.43
CA ILE A 374 -35.44 15.58 -18.11
C ILE A 374 -35.02 16.76 -17.18
N THR A 375 -34.27 17.72 -17.69
CA THR A 375 -33.98 18.98 -16.98
C THR A 375 -34.57 20.17 -17.70
#